data_6fdd37dcbd730d9a45ab9877c94692f4
#
_entry.id   6fdd37dcbd730d9a45ab9877c94692f4
#
_cell.length_a   1.000
_cell.length_b   1.000
_cell.length_c   1.000
_cell.angle_alpha   90.00
_cell.angle_beta   90.00
_cell.angle_gamma   90.00
#
_symmetry.space_group_name_H-M   'P 1'
#
loop_
_entity.id
_entity.type
_entity.pdbx_description
1 polymer ?
#
loop_
_entity_poly.entity_id
_entity_poly.type
_entity_poly.pdbx_seq_one_letter_code
_entity_poly.pdbx_strand_id
1 'polypeptide(L)'
;MTIPFFQASSDIIKPYALMDLDDTLFQTQRKIDAWQLATTEPENLVCATVNKQGEPLSFMSQRQAAFFNWLLASTELIVVTARDRQEIKRVKLPFNSWQVLTHGAIILTSDGDLLNAWQQHMYNALAPLQNTLNQLATWVNSYNSQKSH
;
A
#
# COMPACT_ATOMS: atom_id res chain seq x y z
N MET A 1 13.30 20.91 -35.25
CA MET A 1 14.35 20.53 -34.28
C MET A 1 13.69 19.58 -33.25
N THR A 2 13.97 18.31 -33.35
CA THR A 2 13.40 17.30 -32.42
C THR A 2 14.24 17.36 -31.15
N ILE A 3 13.60 17.57 -30.01
CA ILE A 3 14.29 17.62 -28.72
C ILE A 3 14.75 16.17 -28.41
N PRO A 4 16.04 15.89 -28.23
CA PRO A 4 16.56 14.51 -28.06
C PRO A 4 15.91 13.73 -26.91
N PHE A 5 15.34 14.44 -25.92
CA PHE A 5 14.64 13.85 -24.78
C PHE A 5 13.36 13.08 -25.17
N PHE A 6 12.76 13.38 -26.31
CA PHE A 6 11.54 12.72 -26.81
C PHE A 6 11.80 11.70 -27.92
N GLN A 7 13.05 11.38 -28.23
CA GLN A 7 13.32 10.24 -29.08
C GLN A 7 13.04 8.96 -28.31
N ALA A 8 12.04 8.20 -28.75
CA ALA A 8 11.78 6.87 -28.22
C ALA A 8 13.02 6.00 -28.45
N SER A 9 13.78 5.75 -27.40
CA SER A 9 14.76 4.67 -27.43
C SER A 9 13.99 3.36 -27.33
N SER A 10 14.43 2.33 -28.04
CA SER A 10 13.87 0.98 -28.00
C SER A 10 13.94 0.35 -26.59
N ASP A 11 14.76 0.90 -25.71
CA ASP A 11 14.90 0.51 -24.30
C ASP A 11 14.36 1.64 -23.41
N ILE A 12 13.03 1.71 -23.28
CA ILE A 12 12.40 2.64 -22.36
C ILE A 12 12.63 2.12 -20.93
N ILE A 13 13.61 2.72 -20.25
CA ILE A 13 13.76 2.54 -18.80
C ILE A 13 12.58 3.27 -18.16
N LYS A 14 11.62 2.51 -17.64
CA LYS A 14 10.50 3.09 -16.89
C LYS A 14 11.03 3.72 -15.60
N PRO A 15 10.63 4.95 -15.26
CA PRO A 15 10.97 5.53 -13.98
C PRO A 15 10.28 4.77 -12.84
N TYR A 16 10.88 4.74 -11.66
CA TYR A 16 10.24 4.21 -10.46
C TYR A 16 9.22 5.22 -9.92
N ALA A 17 8.05 4.72 -9.55
CA ALA A 17 7.04 5.48 -8.81
C ALA A 17 6.76 4.77 -7.47
N LEU A 18 7.07 5.43 -6.35
CA LEU A 18 6.69 4.95 -5.03
C LEU A 18 5.33 5.53 -4.68
N MET A 19 4.34 4.66 -4.40
CA MET A 19 2.96 5.07 -4.24
C MET A 19 2.34 4.49 -2.97
N ASP A 20 1.82 5.36 -2.13
CA ASP A 20 0.94 4.98 -1.03
C ASP A 20 -0.47 4.64 -1.53
N LEU A 21 -1.22 3.89 -0.75
CA LEU A 21 -2.52 3.37 -1.13
C LEU A 21 -3.68 4.11 -0.46
N ASP A 22 -3.76 4.01 0.86
CA ASP A 22 -4.89 4.52 1.63
C ASP A 22 -4.88 6.05 1.65
N ASP A 23 -6.04 6.65 1.37
CA ASP A 23 -6.23 8.11 1.24
C ASP A 23 -5.42 8.78 0.12
N THR A 24 -4.66 8.01 -0.64
CA THR A 24 -3.90 8.45 -1.81
C THR A 24 -4.56 7.95 -3.10
N LEU A 25 -4.61 6.64 -3.30
CA LEU A 25 -5.23 6.06 -4.51
C LEU A 25 -6.71 5.73 -4.31
N PHE A 26 -7.12 5.42 -3.10
CA PHE A 26 -8.52 5.08 -2.78
C PHE A 26 -8.91 5.52 -1.37
N GLN A 27 -10.22 5.64 -1.12
CA GLN A 27 -10.81 6.01 0.16
C GLN A 27 -11.95 5.07 0.54
N THR A 28 -12.23 4.93 1.85
CA THR A 28 -13.45 4.25 2.30
C THR A 28 -14.69 5.03 1.90
N GLN A 29 -15.83 4.36 1.71
CA GLN A 29 -17.10 5.01 1.40
C GLN A 29 -17.41 6.14 2.38
N ARG A 30 -17.22 5.91 3.68
CA ARG A 30 -17.42 6.94 4.72
C ARG A 30 -16.61 8.22 4.47
N LYS A 31 -15.36 8.12 3.98
CA LYS A 31 -14.53 9.28 3.68
C LYS A 31 -14.95 9.95 2.38
N ILE A 32 -15.35 9.18 1.38
CA ILE A 32 -15.89 9.72 0.12
C ILE A 32 -17.10 10.59 0.42
N ASP A 33 -18.01 10.10 1.26
CA ASP A 33 -19.22 10.82 1.66
C ASP A 33 -18.88 12.09 2.49
N ALA A 34 -18.01 11.92 3.50
CA ALA A 34 -17.62 13.03 4.38
C ALA A 34 -16.86 14.14 3.65
N TRP A 35 -16.04 13.79 2.65
CA TRP A 35 -15.25 14.75 1.88
C TRP A 35 -15.93 15.20 0.59
N GLN A 36 -17.13 14.71 0.32
CA GLN A 36 -17.91 15.01 -0.88
C GLN A 36 -17.13 14.73 -2.18
N LEU A 37 -16.27 13.71 -2.19
CA LEU A 37 -15.42 13.39 -3.34
C LEU A 37 -16.19 12.88 -4.56
N ALA A 38 -17.39 12.36 -4.36
CA ALA A 38 -18.26 11.80 -5.40
C ALA A 38 -19.38 12.74 -5.85
N THR A 39 -19.22 14.05 -5.67
CA THR A 39 -20.28 15.05 -5.92
C THR A 39 -20.77 15.11 -7.36
N THR A 40 -19.98 14.65 -8.32
CA THR A 40 -20.34 14.71 -9.75
C THR A 40 -20.76 13.36 -10.36
N GLU A 41 -20.30 12.25 -9.83
CA GLU A 41 -20.61 10.90 -10.39
C GLU A 41 -20.54 9.80 -9.31
N PRO A 42 -21.48 9.76 -8.35
CA PRO A 42 -21.46 8.75 -7.28
C PRO A 42 -21.62 7.32 -7.78
N GLU A 43 -22.17 7.11 -8.97
CA GLU A 43 -22.46 5.79 -9.53
C GLU A 43 -21.26 5.10 -10.21
N ASN A 44 -20.14 5.82 -10.39
CA ASN A 44 -18.99 5.33 -11.16
C ASN A 44 -17.74 5.07 -10.31
N LEU A 45 -17.93 4.70 -9.05
CA LEU A 45 -16.80 4.34 -8.18
C LEU A 45 -16.26 2.95 -8.53
N VAL A 46 -14.94 2.81 -8.59
CA VAL A 46 -14.24 1.55 -8.79
C VAL A 46 -13.87 0.95 -7.44
N CYS A 47 -14.31 -0.27 -7.15
CA CYS A 47 -13.94 -0.96 -5.92
C CYS A 47 -12.44 -1.27 -5.91
N ALA A 48 -11.72 -0.73 -4.95
CA ALA A 48 -10.28 -0.92 -4.79
C ALA A 48 -9.92 -1.93 -3.70
N THR A 49 -10.75 -2.07 -2.65
CA THR A 49 -10.50 -3.03 -1.57
C THR A 49 -11.77 -3.71 -1.11
N VAL A 50 -11.60 -4.89 -0.50
CA VAL A 50 -12.67 -5.60 0.18
C VAL A 50 -12.35 -5.80 1.67
N ASN A 51 -13.39 -5.98 2.48
CA ASN A 51 -13.26 -6.33 3.89
C ASN A 51 -12.93 -7.84 4.08
N LYS A 52 -12.89 -8.31 5.33
CA LYS A 52 -12.62 -9.73 5.65
C LYS A 52 -13.71 -10.68 5.15
N GLN A 53 -14.92 -10.19 4.93
CA GLN A 53 -16.07 -10.92 4.41
C GLN A 53 -16.13 -10.91 2.87
N GLY A 54 -15.24 -10.17 2.20
CA GLY A 54 -15.20 -10.02 0.74
C GLY A 54 -16.11 -8.92 0.20
N GLU A 55 -16.72 -8.11 1.07
CA GLU A 55 -17.59 -7.01 0.67
C GLU A 55 -16.77 -5.76 0.31
N PRO A 56 -17.21 -4.94 -0.64
CA PRO A 56 -16.54 -3.69 -1.02
C PRO A 56 -16.33 -2.75 0.18
N LEU A 57 -15.12 -2.22 0.34
CA LEU A 57 -14.75 -1.39 1.49
C LEU A 57 -14.21 -0.01 1.07
N SER A 58 -13.30 0.04 0.11
CA SER A 58 -12.70 1.29 -0.36
C SER A 58 -12.83 1.40 -1.87
N PHE A 59 -12.88 2.63 -2.34
CA PHE A 59 -13.21 2.93 -3.73
C PHE A 59 -12.28 3.99 -4.29
N MET A 60 -12.13 3.98 -5.61
CA MET A 60 -11.46 4.99 -6.43
C MET A 60 -12.50 5.75 -7.24
N SER A 61 -12.29 7.04 -7.42
CA SER A 61 -12.96 7.78 -8.49
C SER A 61 -12.44 7.33 -9.86
N GLN A 62 -13.16 7.63 -10.93
CA GLN A 62 -12.69 7.36 -12.30
C GLN A 62 -11.35 8.06 -12.61
N ARG A 63 -11.12 9.25 -12.05
CA ARG A 63 -9.83 9.98 -12.20
C ARG A 63 -8.69 9.26 -11.51
N GLN A 64 -8.91 8.75 -10.29
CA GLN A 64 -7.90 7.95 -9.58
C GLN A 64 -7.62 6.64 -10.31
N ALA A 65 -8.63 5.96 -10.84
CA ALA A 65 -8.46 4.75 -11.62
C ALA A 65 -7.68 5.02 -12.92
N ALA A 66 -7.98 6.11 -13.63
CA ALA A 66 -7.23 6.52 -14.81
C ALA A 66 -5.77 6.86 -14.48
N PHE A 67 -5.53 7.57 -13.38
CA PHE A 67 -4.18 7.88 -12.90
C PHE A 67 -3.41 6.61 -12.53
N PHE A 68 -4.04 5.67 -11.82
CA PHE A 68 -3.42 4.38 -11.49
C PHE A 68 -3.05 3.58 -12.74
N ASN A 69 -3.95 3.51 -13.73
CA ASN A 69 -3.66 2.85 -15.01
C ASN A 69 -2.50 3.52 -15.75
N TRP A 70 -2.42 4.84 -15.72
CA TRP A 70 -1.29 5.57 -16.30
C TRP A 70 0.02 5.24 -15.57
N LEU A 71 0.02 5.17 -14.24
CA LEU A 71 1.20 4.77 -13.45
C LEU A 71 1.67 3.36 -13.84
N LEU A 72 0.76 2.38 -13.92
CA LEU A 72 1.09 1.01 -14.33
C LEU A 72 1.70 0.95 -15.73
N ALA A 73 1.21 1.76 -16.67
CA ALA A 73 1.70 1.78 -18.04
C ALA A 73 3.07 2.47 -18.17
N SER A 74 3.28 3.55 -17.42
CA SER A 74 4.39 4.49 -17.61
C SER A 74 5.54 4.33 -16.64
N THR A 75 5.35 3.62 -15.53
CA THR A 75 6.34 3.51 -14.45
C THR A 75 6.52 2.07 -13.99
N GLU A 76 7.61 1.82 -13.28
CA GLU A 76 7.77 0.67 -12.38
C GLU A 76 7.14 1.07 -11.04
N LEU A 77 5.87 0.64 -10.84
CA LEU A 77 5.07 1.08 -9.70
C LEU A 77 5.37 0.25 -8.46
N ILE A 78 6.05 0.85 -7.49
CA ILE A 78 6.36 0.26 -6.20
C ILE A 78 5.34 0.74 -5.17
N VAL A 79 4.57 -0.18 -4.61
CA VAL A 79 3.63 0.12 -3.52
C VAL A 79 4.36 0.29 -2.21
N VAL A 80 4.07 1.37 -1.47
CA VAL A 80 4.60 1.64 -0.14
C VAL A 80 3.43 1.91 0.81
N THR A 81 3.15 0.98 1.73
CA THR A 81 1.93 1.06 2.55
C THR A 81 2.14 0.57 3.98
N ALA A 82 1.29 1.05 4.90
CA ALA A 82 1.19 0.53 6.26
C ALA A 82 0.57 -0.87 6.32
N ARG A 83 -0.16 -1.30 5.28
CA ARG A 83 -0.84 -2.59 5.23
C ARG A 83 0.12 -3.74 5.41
N ASP A 84 -0.32 -4.76 6.14
CA ASP A 84 0.40 -6.03 6.28
C ASP A 84 0.14 -6.98 5.09
N ARG A 85 0.77 -8.17 5.13
CA ARG A 85 0.62 -9.21 4.10
C ARG A 85 -0.81 -9.75 3.95
N GLN A 86 -1.64 -9.71 4.99
CA GLN A 86 -3.03 -10.17 4.92
C GLN A 86 -3.93 -9.06 4.36
N GLU A 87 -3.63 -7.82 4.73
CA GLU A 87 -4.38 -6.66 4.29
C GLU A 87 -4.16 -6.33 2.82
N ILE A 88 -2.92 -6.45 2.33
CA ILE A 88 -2.62 -6.18 0.93
C ILE A 88 -3.33 -7.16 -0.02
N LYS A 89 -3.59 -8.39 0.39
CA LYS A 89 -4.36 -9.37 -0.40
C LYS A 89 -5.82 -8.96 -0.64
N ARG A 90 -6.34 -8.06 0.17
CA ARG A 90 -7.70 -7.52 0.01
C ARG A 90 -7.76 -6.31 -0.92
N VAL A 91 -6.62 -5.81 -1.37
CA VAL A 91 -6.53 -4.79 -2.42
C VAL A 91 -6.72 -5.44 -3.77
N LYS A 92 -7.68 -4.95 -4.57
CA LYS A 92 -8.08 -5.51 -5.87
C LYS A 92 -7.37 -4.84 -7.05
N LEU A 93 -6.30 -4.09 -6.78
CA LEU A 93 -5.49 -3.45 -7.81
C LEU A 93 -4.42 -4.41 -8.34
N PRO A 94 -4.14 -4.40 -9.64
CA PRO A 94 -3.16 -5.28 -10.27
C PRO A 94 -1.73 -4.75 -10.06
N PHE A 95 -1.14 -5.05 -8.91
CA PHE A 95 0.27 -4.74 -8.67
C PHE A 95 1.17 -5.71 -9.44
N ASN A 96 2.15 -5.18 -10.13
CA ASN A 96 3.06 -5.92 -11.02
C ASN A 96 4.55 -5.69 -10.70
N SER A 97 4.85 -5.12 -9.53
CA SER A 97 6.20 -4.79 -9.10
C SER A 97 6.37 -5.04 -7.59
N TRP A 98 7.44 -4.55 -7.05
CA TRP A 98 7.80 -4.66 -5.64
C TRP A 98 6.78 -3.98 -4.73
N GLN A 99 6.64 -4.50 -3.50
CA GLN A 99 5.74 -3.95 -2.50
C GLN A 99 6.46 -3.78 -1.17
N VAL A 100 6.40 -2.60 -0.61
CA VAL A 100 6.95 -2.24 0.70
C VAL A 100 5.78 -2.15 1.67
N LEU A 101 5.68 -3.10 2.59
CA LEU A 101 4.55 -3.30 3.49
C LEU A 101 4.94 -3.00 4.94
N THR A 102 3.91 -2.80 5.79
CA THR A 102 4.08 -2.63 7.26
C THR A 102 5.12 -1.56 7.57
N HIS A 103 4.95 -0.37 6.98
CA HIS A 103 5.86 0.77 7.16
C HIS A 103 7.35 0.45 6.82
N GLY A 104 7.60 -0.45 5.87
CA GLY A 104 8.95 -0.84 5.46
C GLY A 104 9.49 -2.08 6.15
N ALA A 105 8.78 -2.67 7.10
CA ALA A 105 9.25 -3.88 7.79
C ALA A 105 9.28 -5.11 6.87
N ILE A 106 8.48 -5.14 5.81
CA ILE A 106 8.35 -6.26 4.87
C ILE A 106 8.51 -5.73 3.45
N ILE A 107 9.37 -6.37 2.66
CA ILE A 107 9.48 -6.12 1.23
C ILE A 107 9.15 -7.41 0.49
N LEU A 108 8.22 -7.30 -0.47
CA LEU A 108 7.93 -8.36 -1.44
C LEU A 108 8.56 -8.01 -2.78
N THR A 109 9.08 -9.03 -3.46
CA THR A 109 9.55 -8.93 -4.84
C THR A 109 8.37 -8.80 -5.81
N SER A 110 8.63 -8.57 -7.09
CA SER A 110 7.61 -8.57 -8.14
C SER A 110 6.83 -9.89 -8.25
N ASP A 111 7.44 -11.00 -7.85
CA ASP A 111 6.80 -12.32 -7.84
C ASP A 111 5.94 -12.57 -6.58
N GLY A 112 5.92 -11.61 -5.65
CA GLY A 112 5.18 -11.68 -4.39
C GLY A 112 5.91 -12.43 -3.27
N ASP A 113 7.16 -12.81 -3.47
CA ASP A 113 7.99 -13.49 -2.48
C ASP A 113 8.62 -12.49 -1.51
N LEU A 114 8.92 -12.97 -0.28
CA LEU A 114 9.65 -12.19 0.69
C LEU A 114 11.09 -11.93 0.23
N LEU A 115 11.54 -10.69 0.33
CA LEU A 115 12.95 -10.36 0.15
C LEU A 115 13.74 -10.81 1.39
N ASN A 116 14.29 -12.02 1.35
CA ASN A 116 14.96 -12.66 2.49
C ASN A 116 16.13 -11.83 3.05
N ALA A 117 16.90 -11.16 2.20
CA ALA A 117 18.00 -10.27 2.63
C ALA A 117 17.48 -9.13 3.52
N TRP A 118 16.32 -8.54 3.16
CA TRP A 118 15.69 -7.50 3.97
C TRP A 118 15.13 -8.05 5.29
N GLN A 119 14.50 -9.21 5.26
CA GLN A 119 14.01 -9.87 6.48
C GLN A 119 15.13 -10.15 7.47
N GLN A 120 16.27 -10.65 6.99
CA GLN A 120 17.44 -10.88 7.84
C GLN A 120 18.01 -9.56 8.38
N HIS A 121 18.06 -8.51 7.57
CA HIS A 121 18.46 -7.17 8.01
C HIS A 121 17.55 -6.66 9.14
N MET A 122 16.22 -6.73 8.97
CA MET A 122 15.24 -6.30 9.98
C MET A 122 15.35 -7.12 11.27
N TYR A 123 15.52 -8.43 11.15
CA TYR A 123 15.73 -9.30 12.31
C TYR A 123 16.97 -8.88 13.11
N ASN A 124 18.09 -8.69 12.45
CA ASN A 124 19.35 -8.29 13.08
C ASN A 124 19.24 -6.89 13.73
N ALA A 125 18.55 -5.96 13.08
CA ALA A 125 18.33 -4.61 13.60
C ALA A 125 17.42 -4.60 14.84
N LEU A 126 16.42 -5.48 14.91
CA LEU A 126 15.47 -5.55 16.00
C LEU A 126 15.95 -6.43 17.17
N ALA A 127 16.87 -7.37 16.95
CA ALA A 127 17.35 -8.30 17.98
C ALA A 127 17.82 -7.60 19.27
N PRO A 128 18.58 -6.50 19.23
CA PRO A 128 18.98 -5.78 20.47
C PRO A 128 17.82 -5.17 21.25
N LEU A 129 16.68 -4.91 20.59
CA LEU A 129 15.51 -4.26 21.19
C LEU A 129 14.49 -5.26 21.71
N GLN A 130 14.68 -6.57 21.46
CA GLN A 130 13.67 -7.61 21.75
C GLN A 130 13.24 -7.62 23.23
N ASN A 131 14.20 -7.51 24.16
CA ASN A 131 13.90 -7.46 25.59
C ASN A 131 13.04 -6.27 25.98
N THR A 132 13.37 -5.09 25.44
CA THR A 132 12.62 -3.85 25.68
C THR A 132 11.20 -3.96 25.13
N LEU A 133 11.03 -4.51 23.93
CA LEU A 133 9.73 -4.73 23.31
C LEU A 133 8.87 -5.70 24.11
N ASN A 134 9.46 -6.79 24.62
CA ASN A 134 8.76 -7.77 25.47
C ASN A 134 8.30 -7.14 26.81
N GLN A 135 9.16 -6.32 27.44
CA GLN A 135 8.79 -5.58 28.66
C GLN A 135 7.66 -4.61 28.39
N LEU A 136 7.70 -3.89 27.30
CA LEU A 136 6.63 -2.95 26.89
C LEU A 136 5.32 -3.69 26.64
N ALA A 137 5.34 -4.81 25.93
CA ALA A 137 4.15 -5.63 25.69
C ALA A 137 3.55 -6.14 27.01
N THR A 138 4.37 -6.61 27.95
CA THR A 138 3.93 -7.05 29.27
C THR A 138 3.29 -5.91 30.05
N TRP A 139 3.90 -4.73 30.04
CA TRP A 139 3.36 -3.54 30.71
C TRP A 139 2.01 -3.11 30.12
N VAL A 140 1.86 -3.04 28.81
CA VAL A 140 0.60 -2.71 28.14
C VAL A 140 -0.49 -3.69 28.49
N ASN A 141 -0.19 -4.99 28.50
CA ASN A 141 -1.16 -6.03 28.86
C ASN A 141 -1.61 -5.92 30.32
N SER A 142 -0.69 -5.65 31.25
CA SER A 142 -1.03 -5.44 32.68
C SER A 142 -1.92 -4.22 32.90
N TYR A 143 -1.66 -3.12 32.17
CA TYR A 143 -2.45 -1.89 32.24
C TYR A 143 -3.89 -2.10 31.73
N ASN A 144 -4.05 -2.85 30.63
CA ASN A 144 -5.37 -3.16 30.08
C ASN A 144 -6.18 -4.08 31.01
N SER A 145 -5.54 -5.01 31.72
CA SER A 145 -6.20 -5.90 32.68
C SER A 145 -6.74 -5.15 33.91
N GLN A 146 -6.10 -4.04 34.30
CA GLN A 146 -6.55 -3.21 35.45
C GLN A 146 -7.76 -2.32 35.11
N LYS A 147 -8.00 -2.02 33.82
CA LYS A 147 -9.15 -1.20 33.37
C LYS A 147 -10.44 -1.99 33.14
N SER A 148 -10.38 -3.32 33.20
CA SER A 148 -11.53 -4.21 32.96
C SER A 148 -12.25 -4.61 34.25
N HIS A 149 -11.98 -3.93 35.35
CA HIS A 149 -12.67 -3.98 36.64
C HIS A 149 -13.21 -2.56 36.95
#